data_d18ae255922450cb5358235265f6668d
#
_entry.id   d18ae255922450cb5358235265f6668d
#
_cell.length_a   1.000
_cell.length_b   1.000
_cell.length_c   1.000
_cell.angle_alpha   90.00
_cell.angle_beta   90.00
_cell.angle_gamma   90.00
#
_symmetry.space_group_name_H-M   'P 1'
#
loop_
_entity.id
_entity.type
_entity.pdbx_description
1 polymer ?
#
loop_
_entity_poly.entity_id
_entity_poly.type
_entity_poly.pdbx_seq_one_letter_code
_entity_poly.pdbx_strand_id
1 'polypeptide(L)'
;MQPSELDRKILPLSPNTKKQNRASAPTVKNHLSAVPKSTNSPEQPKQAVSQNEENRTLEIPETEVAKESAAVVNGNGRSLSATESPKLDGSGANVVSTSANGQQQGFLPVLRNPNFLALWGGQVFCQIADKVYLVLMIGLINTQFQGSDQSISGWVSALMMAFTIPAVLFGSVAGVFVDRWSKKTVLVTTNVWRGILVLSIPFLLWLTDGWQPIGGMLPVGFAIILGVTFFVSTLTQFFAPAEQTTIPLVVEEQHLLSANSLYTTTMMASVIVGFAIGEPLLAIADTLWLQVGGNDGLGKELLVGGSYAIAGFILLLLATKETPHHPDTEFPHVFSDLRDGFSYLKANSRVRNALLQLTILFSVFAALTVLAVRMAEIIPNLKASQFGFLLAFGGIGMAVGATILGQFGQRFSYSELSLCGCLGMAGCLIGLSIFTTQLVIILLLIALLGIFGALVGIPMQTAIQTETPPEMRGKVFGLQNNVINIALTLPLALAGVAETFMGLQAVFLVLAVTVFSGGILTFYNSH
;
A
#
# COMPACT_ATOMS: atom_id res chain seq x y z
N MET A 1 -32.43 51.75 33.77
CA MET A 1 -31.65 52.89 34.22
C MET A 1 -30.41 52.96 33.35
N GLN A 2 -30.43 53.86 32.38
CA GLN A 2 -29.32 54.45 31.59
C GLN A 2 -28.78 55.65 32.36
N PRO A 3 -27.78 56.42 31.88
CA PRO A 3 -26.49 56.21 31.19
C PRO A 3 -25.36 57.10 31.74
N SER A 4 -24.12 57.12 31.15
CA SER A 4 -23.27 58.30 30.84
C SER A 4 -21.95 57.74 30.25
N GLU A 5 -21.60 57.99 29.02
CA GLU A 5 -21.20 59.17 28.25
C GLU A 5 -19.82 59.78 28.63
N LEU A 6 -19.10 60.05 27.51
CA LEU A 6 -17.99 60.97 27.27
C LEU A 6 -16.56 60.39 27.44
N ASP A 7 -15.57 60.61 26.59
CA ASP A 7 -15.41 61.53 25.42
C ASP A 7 -14.23 61.06 24.52
N ARG A 8 -14.36 61.16 23.24
CA ARG A 8 -13.64 61.68 22.11
C ARG A 8 -12.26 62.32 22.35
N LYS A 9 -11.31 61.98 21.45
CA LYS A 9 -10.45 62.90 20.63
C LYS A 9 -9.65 61.99 19.64
N ILE A 10 -10.00 61.95 18.35
CA ILE A 10 -9.73 62.85 17.21
C ILE A 10 -8.22 62.97 16.88
N LEU A 11 -7.91 62.42 15.66
CA LEU A 11 -6.75 62.57 14.77
C LEU A 11 -6.29 64.01 14.55
N PRO A 12 -5.07 64.29 13.99
CA PRO A 12 -4.91 64.31 12.55
C PRO A 12 -3.52 63.92 11.93
N LEU A 13 -3.57 63.36 10.72
CA LEU A 13 -2.91 63.67 9.43
C LEU A 13 -1.43 64.11 9.36
N SER A 14 -0.65 63.38 8.62
CA SER A 14 0.37 63.61 7.57
C SER A 14 0.67 65.06 7.17
N PRO A 15 1.80 65.49 6.54
CA PRO A 15 2.48 64.80 5.42
C PRO A 15 4.02 65.05 5.23
N ASN A 16 4.61 64.25 4.33
CA ASN A 16 5.60 64.61 3.29
C ASN A 16 6.96 65.24 3.67
N THR A 17 8.07 64.67 3.23
CA THR A 17 8.97 65.19 2.16
C THR A 17 10.21 64.29 1.92
N LYS A 18 10.33 63.87 0.67
CA LYS A 18 11.47 63.82 -0.26
C LYS A 18 12.89 64.17 0.28
N LYS A 19 13.85 63.31 -0.06
CA LYS A 19 15.06 63.53 -0.89
C LYS A 19 16.00 62.33 -0.68
N GLN A 20 16.22 61.51 -1.70
CA GLN A 20 17.32 61.60 -2.67
C GLN A 20 18.71 61.69 -2.02
N ASN A 21 19.45 60.58 -2.10
CA ASN A 21 20.79 60.64 -2.65
C ASN A 21 21.27 59.27 -3.17
N ARG A 22 21.66 59.34 -4.42
CA ARG A 22 22.52 58.49 -5.21
C ARG A 22 23.94 58.47 -4.65
N ALA A 23 24.58 57.28 -4.71
CA ALA A 23 25.98 57.09 -5.06
C ALA A 23 26.22 55.57 -4.98
N SER A 24 26.44 54.95 -6.01
CA SER A 24 27.54 54.68 -6.96
C SER A 24 28.21 53.35 -6.64
N ALA A 25 28.02 52.43 -7.61
CA ALA A 25 28.81 51.21 -7.79
C ALA A 25 30.30 51.52 -8.06
N PRO A 26 31.18 50.57 -7.88
CA PRO A 26 32.23 50.42 -8.88
C PRO A 26 32.23 49.06 -9.55
N THR A 27 32.23 49.16 -10.84
CA THR A 27 32.68 48.21 -11.85
C THR A 27 34.16 47.93 -11.69
N VAL A 28 34.57 46.69 -11.68
CA VAL A 28 35.96 46.34 -12.02
C VAL A 28 35.96 45.18 -13.03
N LYS A 29 36.68 45.53 -14.04
CA LYS A 29 36.96 44.96 -15.33
C LYS A 29 37.55 43.54 -15.33
N ASN A 30 37.21 42.88 -16.44
CA ASN A 30 37.90 41.80 -17.10
C ASN A 30 39.44 41.87 -17.07
N HIS A 31 40.08 40.72 -16.83
CA HIS A 31 41.34 40.41 -17.43
C HIS A 31 41.30 38.97 -18.01
N LEU A 32 41.31 38.97 -19.34
CA LEU A 32 41.74 37.85 -20.19
C LEU A 32 43.25 37.67 -20.02
N SER A 33 43.74 36.46 -19.90
CA SER A 33 45.07 35.99 -20.32
C SER A 33 44.95 34.50 -20.54
N ALA A 34 44.82 34.05 -21.76
CA ALA A 34 45.87 33.55 -22.64
C ALA A 34 46.40 32.16 -22.27
N VAL A 35 46.03 31.24 -23.13
CA VAL A 35 46.53 29.86 -23.35
C VAL A 35 48.04 29.87 -23.63
N PRO A 36 48.79 28.81 -23.33
CA PRO A 36 49.54 28.20 -24.43
C PRO A 36 49.25 26.69 -24.59
N LYS A 37 49.17 26.34 -25.87
CA LYS A 37 49.29 25.00 -26.45
C LYS A 37 50.72 24.47 -26.29
N SER A 38 50.86 23.18 -26.02
CA SER A 38 51.93 22.31 -26.55
C SER A 38 51.36 20.90 -26.54
N THR A 39 50.98 20.33 -27.69
CA THR A 39 51.76 19.47 -28.60
C THR A 39 52.70 18.49 -27.88
N ASN A 40 52.26 17.20 -27.89
CA ASN A 40 53.06 16.09 -28.42
C ASN A 40 52.26 14.78 -28.29
N SER A 41 51.86 14.28 -29.46
CA SER A 41 51.80 12.84 -29.74
C SER A 41 53.21 12.40 -30.17
N PRO A 42 53.62 11.15 -29.95
CA PRO A 42 53.63 10.30 -31.11
C PRO A 42 53.20 8.83 -30.92
N GLU A 43 52.68 8.34 -32.02
CA GLU A 43 53.00 7.09 -32.72
C GLU A 43 52.34 5.78 -32.28
N GLN A 44 51.45 5.39 -33.19
CA GLN A 44 51.13 3.98 -33.49
C GLN A 44 52.37 3.26 -34.13
N PRO A 45 52.37 1.92 -34.18
CA PRO A 45 52.51 1.30 -35.48
C PRO A 45 51.36 0.36 -35.87
N LYS A 46 50.99 0.54 -37.10
CA LYS A 46 50.24 -0.37 -37.97
C LYS A 46 51.04 -1.59 -38.32
N GLN A 47 50.42 -2.75 -38.44
CA GLN A 47 50.61 -3.78 -39.46
C GLN A 47 49.38 -4.66 -39.39
N ALA A 48 48.48 -4.71 -40.30
CA ALA A 48 48.48 -5.03 -41.74
C ALA A 48 48.43 -6.55 -41.98
N VAL A 49 47.29 -6.95 -42.57
CA VAL A 49 47.09 -7.96 -43.63
C VAL A 49 47.06 -9.44 -43.19
N SER A 50 45.92 -10.10 -43.31
CA SER A 50 45.65 -11.03 -44.41
C SER A 50 44.23 -11.60 -44.31
N GLN A 51 43.52 -11.48 -45.43
CA GLN A 51 42.36 -12.23 -45.81
C GLN A 51 42.70 -13.73 -45.87
N ASN A 52 41.78 -14.61 -45.43
CA ASN A 52 41.38 -15.71 -46.31
C ASN A 52 40.02 -16.26 -45.83
N GLU A 53 39.14 -16.32 -46.80
CA GLU A 53 37.94 -17.12 -46.87
C GLU A 53 38.30 -18.59 -46.61
N GLU A 54 37.44 -19.32 -45.90
CA GLU A 54 36.99 -20.62 -46.36
C GLU A 54 35.76 -21.10 -45.56
N ASN A 55 34.71 -21.30 -46.35
CA ASN A 55 33.52 -22.09 -46.02
C ASN A 55 33.93 -23.43 -45.41
N ARG A 56 33.32 -23.80 -44.27
CA ARG A 56 33.06 -25.19 -43.95
C ARG A 56 31.74 -25.34 -43.19
N THR A 57 30.75 -25.68 -43.96
CA THR A 57 29.61 -26.55 -43.55
C THR A 57 30.14 -27.78 -42.86
N LEU A 58 29.71 -28.06 -41.65
CA LEU A 58 29.85 -29.41 -41.06
C LEU A 58 28.50 -29.83 -40.52
N GLU A 59 28.08 -30.92 -41.10
CA GLU A 59 26.92 -31.75 -40.86
C GLU A 59 26.86 -32.25 -39.39
N ILE A 60 25.65 -32.39 -38.95
CA ILE A 60 25.25 -33.09 -37.72
C ILE A 60 25.26 -34.60 -38.01
N PRO A 61 25.85 -35.46 -37.21
CA PRO A 61 25.50 -36.86 -37.20
C PRO A 61 24.51 -37.14 -36.07
N GLU A 62 23.33 -37.57 -36.46
CA GLU A 62 22.49 -38.42 -35.64
C GLU A 62 23.21 -39.74 -35.37
N THR A 63 23.31 -40.18 -34.13
CA THR A 63 23.32 -41.59 -33.73
C THR A 63 23.03 -41.74 -32.24
N GLU A 64 22.03 -42.46 -32.02
CA GLU A 64 21.82 -43.65 -31.21
C GLU A 64 21.47 -43.48 -29.73
N VAL A 65 20.19 -43.66 -29.51
CA VAL A 65 19.56 -44.06 -28.25
C VAL A 65 19.98 -45.48 -27.90
N ALA A 66 20.73 -45.62 -26.83
CA ALA A 66 20.90 -46.95 -26.20
C ALA A 66 20.20 -46.96 -24.83
N LYS A 67 19.27 -47.84 -24.75
CA LYS A 67 18.56 -48.33 -23.56
C LYS A 67 19.54 -48.85 -22.51
N GLU A 68 19.31 -48.49 -21.27
CA GLU A 68 19.72 -49.37 -20.18
C GLU A 68 18.62 -49.42 -19.11
N SER A 69 17.87 -50.51 -19.20
CA SER A 69 16.94 -50.99 -18.20
C SER A 69 17.71 -51.90 -17.24
N ALA A 70 17.82 -51.53 -15.99
CA ALA A 70 18.22 -52.46 -14.94
C ALA A 70 16.98 -53.14 -14.35
N ALA A 71 16.83 -54.42 -14.66
CA ALA A 71 15.83 -55.32 -14.09
C ALA A 71 16.29 -55.76 -12.68
N VAL A 72 15.38 -55.68 -11.71
CA VAL A 72 15.45 -56.47 -10.48
C VAL A 72 14.52 -57.65 -10.62
N VAL A 73 15.12 -58.81 -10.68
CA VAL A 73 14.45 -60.11 -10.68
C VAL A 73 13.95 -60.44 -9.28
N ASN A 74 12.68 -60.80 -9.15
CA ASN A 74 12.27 -61.75 -8.12
C ASN A 74 11.23 -62.71 -8.69
N GLY A 75 11.58 -64.00 -8.60
CA GLY A 75 10.93 -65.08 -9.28
C GLY A 75 9.62 -65.53 -8.65
N ASN A 76 8.74 -65.94 -9.51
CA ASN A 76 8.11 -67.24 -9.49
C ASN A 76 7.27 -67.42 -10.76
N GLY A 77 7.62 -68.47 -11.49
CA GLY A 77 7.05 -68.78 -12.78
C GLY A 77 5.60 -69.21 -12.75
N ARG A 78 4.94 -68.92 -13.85
CA ARG A 78 4.07 -69.79 -14.62
C ARG A 78 3.67 -69.12 -15.93
N SER A 79 4.13 -69.69 -17.01
CA SER A 79 3.66 -69.47 -18.38
C SER A 79 2.21 -69.92 -18.53
N LEU A 80 1.40 -69.15 -19.23
CA LEU A 80 0.36 -69.70 -20.10
C LEU A 80 0.01 -68.74 -21.23
N SER A 81 -0.10 -69.32 -22.38
CA SER A 81 -0.23 -68.82 -23.74
C SER A 81 -1.55 -68.09 -24.07
N ALA A 82 -1.42 -67.11 -24.96
CA ALA A 82 -2.17 -66.86 -26.19
C ALA A 82 -3.71 -66.90 -26.23
N THR A 83 -4.22 -65.80 -26.89
CA THR A 83 -5.37 -65.76 -27.80
C THR A 83 -6.75 -65.76 -27.14
N GLU A 84 -7.39 -64.60 -27.22
CA GLU A 84 -8.71 -64.44 -27.85
C GLU A 84 -9.27 -63.03 -27.62
N SER A 85 -9.72 -62.42 -28.70
CA SER A 85 -10.56 -61.23 -28.67
C SER A 85 -11.97 -61.63 -28.24
N PRO A 86 -12.66 -60.94 -27.42
CA PRO A 86 -14.10 -61.00 -27.34
C PRO A 86 -14.79 -59.75 -27.85
N LYS A 87 -15.84 -60.01 -28.55
CA LYS A 87 -16.90 -59.21 -29.12
C LYS A 87 -17.49 -58.20 -28.14
N LEU A 88 -17.90 -57.06 -28.71
CA LEU A 88 -18.89 -56.16 -28.13
C LEU A 88 -20.19 -56.91 -27.82
N ASP A 89 -20.64 -56.82 -26.58
CA ASP A 89 -22.06 -56.88 -26.22
C ASP A 89 -22.36 -55.84 -25.15
N GLY A 90 -23.46 -55.16 -25.37
CA GLY A 90 -23.86 -54.00 -24.61
C GLY A 90 -24.48 -54.36 -23.26
N SER A 91 -24.61 -53.32 -22.46
CA SER A 91 -25.31 -53.21 -21.18
C SER A 91 -24.44 -53.37 -19.94
N GLY A 92 -24.19 -52.25 -19.34
CA GLY A 92 -23.57 -52.15 -18.01
C GLY A 92 -22.89 -50.78 -17.85
N ALA A 93 -23.66 -49.76 -17.52
CA ALA A 93 -23.14 -48.45 -17.11
C ALA A 93 -22.28 -48.62 -15.85
N ASN A 94 -20.99 -48.90 -16.03
CA ASN A 94 -20.00 -48.59 -15.01
C ASN A 94 -19.79 -47.07 -15.01
N VAL A 95 -20.57 -46.41 -14.16
CA VAL A 95 -20.25 -45.08 -13.68
C VAL A 95 -18.85 -45.17 -13.07
N VAL A 96 -17.84 -44.80 -13.87
CA VAL A 96 -16.59 -44.37 -13.33
C VAL A 96 -16.96 -43.16 -12.47
N SER A 97 -17.07 -43.39 -11.18
CA SER A 97 -17.06 -42.33 -10.19
C SER A 97 -15.70 -41.63 -10.29
N THR A 98 -15.59 -40.73 -11.26
CA THR A 98 -14.69 -39.59 -11.13
C THR A 98 -15.07 -38.96 -9.81
N SER A 99 -14.27 -39.23 -8.79
CA SER A 99 -14.25 -38.48 -7.57
C SER A 99 -14.08 -37.03 -8.01
N ALA A 100 -15.19 -36.34 -8.22
CA ALA A 100 -15.23 -34.91 -8.21
C ALA A 100 -14.79 -34.54 -6.78
N ASN A 101 -13.48 -34.39 -6.58
CA ASN A 101 -12.99 -33.52 -5.54
C ASN A 101 -13.65 -32.20 -5.80
N GLY A 102 -14.81 -31.99 -5.19
CA GLY A 102 -15.48 -30.71 -5.15
C GLY A 102 -14.46 -29.73 -4.55
N GLN A 103 -13.78 -28.98 -5.42
CA GLN A 103 -12.94 -27.88 -5.01
C GLN A 103 -13.78 -27.07 -4.03
N GLN A 104 -13.41 -27.09 -2.76
CA GLN A 104 -14.08 -26.32 -1.73
C GLN A 104 -13.84 -24.84 -2.04
N GLN A 105 -14.78 -24.25 -2.76
CA GLN A 105 -14.78 -22.83 -3.08
C GLN A 105 -15.18 -22.03 -1.84
N GLY A 106 -14.62 -20.84 -1.67
CA GLY A 106 -15.00 -19.93 -0.60
C GLY A 106 -13.93 -19.73 0.47
N PHE A 107 -14.31 -19.19 1.62
CA PHE A 107 -13.39 -18.84 2.71
C PHE A 107 -12.96 -20.02 3.59
N LEU A 108 -13.74 -21.10 3.61
CA LEU A 108 -13.54 -22.20 4.57
C LEU A 108 -12.16 -22.89 4.47
N PRO A 109 -11.61 -23.18 3.27
CA PRO A 109 -10.26 -23.74 3.17
C PRO A 109 -9.18 -22.82 3.73
N VAL A 110 -9.33 -21.51 3.50
CA VAL A 110 -8.39 -20.48 3.96
C VAL A 110 -8.45 -20.36 5.49
N LEU A 111 -9.63 -20.36 6.09
CA LEU A 111 -9.84 -20.27 7.54
C LEU A 111 -9.44 -21.57 8.29
N ARG A 112 -9.27 -22.69 7.60
CA ARG A 112 -8.74 -23.92 8.19
C ARG A 112 -7.21 -23.98 8.19
N ASN A 113 -6.55 -23.07 7.49
CA ASN A 113 -5.10 -23.03 7.42
C ASN A 113 -4.51 -22.30 8.64
N PRO A 114 -3.81 -22.97 9.57
CA PRO A 114 -3.30 -22.34 10.78
C PRO A 114 -2.24 -21.25 10.51
N ASN A 115 -1.44 -21.39 9.45
CA ASN A 115 -0.45 -20.38 9.06
C ASN A 115 -1.13 -19.12 8.52
N PHE A 116 -2.20 -19.29 7.75
CA PHE A 116 -2.99 -18.15 7.30
C PHE A 116 -3.69 -17.47 8.50
N LEU A 117 -4.25 -18.24 9.43
CA LEU A 117 -4.88 -17.68 10.63
C LEU A 117 -3.89 -16.89 11.50
N ALA A 118 -2.65 -17.37 11.63
CA ALA A 118 -1.61 -16.64 12.35
C ALA A 118 -1.25 -15.32 11.63
N LEU A 119 -1.09 -15.35 10.32
CA LEU A 119 -0.83 -14.16 9.51
C LEU A 119 -1.99 -13.17 9.59
N TRP A 120 -3.21 -13.64 9.35
CA TRP A 120 -4.44 -12.84 9.37
C TRP A 120 -4.76 -12.28 10.75
N GLY A 121 -4.60 -13.08 11.83
CA GLY A 121 -4.75 -12.63 13.20
C GLY A 121 -3.76 -11.53 13.57
N GLY A 122 -2.48 -11.68 13.19
CA GLY A 122 -1.48 -10.64 13.32
C GLY A 122 -1.88 -9.35 12.59
N GLN A 123 -2.42 -9.46 11.37
CA GLN A 123 -2.93 -8.33 10.60
C GLN A 123 -4.07 -7.61 11.31
N VAL A 124 -5.05 -8.32 11.86
CA VAL A 124 -6.20 -7.70 12.55
C VAL A 124 -5.72 -6.76 13.65
N PHE A 125 -4.86 -7.26 14.55
CA PHE A 125 -4.32 -6.45 15.64
C PHE A 125 -3.45 -5.31 15.15
N CYS A 126 -2.58 -5.55 14.16
CA CYS A 126 -1.72 -4.54 13.56
C CYS A 126 -2.53 -3.42 12.90
N GLN A 127 -3.53 -3.74 12.09
CA GLN A 127 -4.38 -2.78 11.38
C GLN A 127 -5.22 -1.92 12.34
N ILE A 128 -5.77 -2.51 13.40
CA ILE A 128 -6.48 -1.75 14.43
C ILE A 128 -5.50 -0.83 15.14
N ALA A 129 -4.32 -1.35 15.54
CA ALA A 129 -3.29 -0.55 16.18
C ALA A 129 -2.88 0.66 15.33
N ASP A 130 -2.68 0.50 14.00
CA ASP A 130 -2.33 1.58 13.09
C ASP A 130 -3.36 2.71 13.08
N LYS A 131 -4.66 2.38 13.11
CA LYS A 131 -5.74 3.39 13.10
C LYS A 131 -5.90 4.08 14.45
N VAL A 132 -5.89 3.29 15.52
CA VAL A 132 -5.99 3.82 16.91
C VAL A 132 -4.73 4.62 17.27
N TYR A 133 -3.55 4.25 16.74
CA TYR A 133 -2.32 5.02 16.89
C TYR A 133 -2.47 6.46 16.35
N LEU A 134 -3.06 6.62 15.18
CA LEU A 134 -3.30 7.96 14.63
C LEU A 134 -4.23 8.78 15.52
N VAL A 135 -5.29 8.17 16.04
CA VAL A 135 -6.21 8.82 17.00
C VAL A 135 -5.47 9.21 18.29
N LEU A 136 -4.62 8.31 18.81
CA LEU A 136 -3.78 8.57 19.98
C LEU A 136 -2.85 9.76 19.76
N MET A 137 -2.14 9.82 18.63
CA MET A 137 -1.21 10.91 18.33
C MET A 137 -1.93 12.27 18.21
N ILE A 138 -3.08 12.30 17.56
CA ILE A 138 -3.91 13.51 17.46
C ILE A 138 -4.40 13.92 18.86
N GLY A 139 -4.82 12.96 19.67
CA GLY A 139 -5.23 13.19 21.06
C GLY A 139 -4.11 13.78 21.93
N LEU A 140 -2.89 13.25 21.84
CA LEU A 140 -1.71 13.77 22.54
C LEU A 140 -1.36 15.19 22.09
N ILE A 141 -1.43 15.46 20.77
CA ILE A 141 -1.21 16.81 20.25
C ILE A 141 -2.22 17.79 20.84
N ASN A 142 -3.49 17.43 20.84
CA ASN A 142 -4.57 18.28 21.34
C ASN A 142 -4.44 18.57 22.84
N THR A 143 -4.02 17.58 23.63
CA THR A 143 -3.97 17.73 25.10
C THR A 143 -2.68 18.37 25.60
N GLN A 144 -1.53 18.16 24.93
CA GLN A 144 -0.23 18.57 25.46
C GLN A 144 0.41 19.75 24.73
N PHE A 145 0.07 19.98 23.44
CA PHE A 145 0.78 20.95 22.63
C PHE A 145 -0.10 22.07 22.05
N GLN A 146 -1.40 21.87 21.98
CA GLN A 146 -2.31 22.88 21.43
C GLN A 146 -2.66 23.92 22.51
N GLY A 147 -2.28 25.19 22.27
CA GLY A 147 -2.78 26.32 23.05
C GLY A 147 -4.22 26.68 22.65
N SER A 148 -4.96 27.34 23.56
CA SER A 148 -6.37 27.73 23.38
C SER A 148 -6.66 28.53 22.11
N ASP A 149 -5.66 29.27 21.57
CA ASP A 149 -5.79 30.16 20.42
C ASP A 149 -5.10 29.64 19.15
N GLN A 150 -4.56 28.40 19.17
CA GLN A 150 -3.85 27.83 18.02
C GLN A 150 -4.70 26.79 17.31
N SER A 151 -4.71 26.85 15.96
CA SER A 151 -5.35 25.80 15.17
C SER A 151 -4.52 24.51 15.21
N ILE A 152 -5.19 23.36 15.44
CA ILE A 152 -4.55 22.04 15.45
C ILE A 152 -3.99 21.64 14.08
N SER A 153 -4.46 22.28 13.00
CA SER A 153 -4.18 21.88 11.61
C SER A 153 -2.68 21.83 11.29
N GLY A 154 -1.88 22.77 11.76
CA GLY A 154 -0.42 22.78 11.54
C GLY A 154 0.28 21.58 12.18
N TRP A 155 -0.09 21.26 13.42
CA TRP A 155 0.44 20.14 14.18
C TRP A 155 0.10 18.79 13.53
N VAL A 156 -1.17 18.64 13.13
CA VAL A 156 -1.64 17.43 12.43
C VAL A 156 -0.99 17.30 11.05
N SER A 157 -0.80 18.40 10.32
CA SER A 157 -0.09 18.37 9.04
C SER A 157 1.36 17.91 9.18
N ALA A 158 2.07 18.37 10.21
CA ALA A 158 3.43 17.90 10.50
C ALA A 158 3.44 16.40 10.86
N LEU A 159 2.47 15.93 11.65
CA LEU A 159 2.29 14.51 11.95
C LEU A 159 2.06 13.69 10.68
N MET A 160 1.18 14.15 9.78
CA MET A 160 0.91 13.47 8.50
C MET A 160 2.15 13.43 7.61
N MET A 161 2.98 14.48 7.62
CA MET A 161 4.27 14.44 6.92
C MET A 161 5.22 13.40 7.52
N ALA A 162 5.28 13.27 8.85
CA ALA A 162 6.07 12.23 9.51
C ALA A 162 5.61 10.80 9.14
N PHE A 163 4.32 10.59 8.85
CA PHE A 163 3.81 9.34 8.29
C PHE A 163 4.19 9.13 6.82
N THR A 164 4.10 10.19 5.99
CA THR A 164 4.21 10.06 4.53
C THR A 164 5.65 10.00 4.05
N ILE A 165 6.56 10.76 4.68
CA ILE A 165 7.96 10.83 4.25
C ILE A 165 8.63 9.44 4.22
N PRO A 166 8.52 8.58 5.26
CA PRO A 166 9.09 7.23 5.22
C PRO A 166 8.52 6.37 4.09
N ALA A 167 7.24 6.52 3.76
CA ALA A 167 6.61 5.76 2.68
C ALA A 167 7.25 6.08 1.32
N VAL A 168 7.52 7.35 1.06
CA VAL A 168 8.19 7.80 -0.18
C VAL A 168 9.66 7.39 -0.20
N LEU A 169 10.37 7.55 0.92
CA LEU A 169 11.81 7.29 0.98
C LEU A 169 12.15 5.79 0.98
N PHE A 170 11.41 5.01 1.75
CA PHE A 170 11.77 3.63 2.06
C PHE A 170 10.87 2.58 1.39
N GLY A 171 9.73 2.95 0.81
CA GLY A 171 8.78 1.99 0.27
C GLY A 171 9.38 1.01 -0.74
N SER A 172 10.14 1.50 -1.73
CA SER A 172 10.81 0.63 -2.71
C SER A 172 12.04 -0.07 -2.14
N VAL A 173 12.79 0.63 -1.29
CA VAL A 173 14.01 0.10 -0.67
C VAL A 173 13.69 -1.06 0.27
N ALA A 174 12.63 -0.92 1.06
CA ALA A 174 12.18 -1.94 1.99
C ALA A 174 11.85 -3.26 1.28
N GLY A 175 11.25 -3.22 0.09
CA GLY A 175 10.96 -4.42 -0.71
C GLY A 175 12.21 -5.22 -1.05
N VAL A 176 13.29 -4.55 -1.44
CA VAL A 176 14.58 -5.19 -1.76
C VAL A 176 15.18 -5.93 -0.55
N PHE A 177 15.10 -5.30 0.63
CA PHE A 177 15.58 -5.96 1.86
C PHE A 177 14.68 -7.12 2.27
N VAL A 178 13.37 -6.95 2.16
CA VAL A 178 12.39 -7.98 2.49
C VAL A 178 12.56 -9.24 1.64
N ASP A 179 12.98 -9.12 0.39
CA ASP A 179 13.28 -10.28 -0.46
C ASP A 179 14.35 -11.20 0.15
N ARG A 180 15.37 -10.58 0.74
CA ARG A 180 16.55 -11.27 1.28
C ARG A 180 16.37 -11.76 2.71
N TRP A 181 15.48 -11.12 3.47
CA TRP A 181 15.25 -11.45 4.87
C TRP A 181 14.13 -12.46 5.04
N SER A 182 14.17 -13.22 6.14
CA SER A 182 13.04 -14.05 6.52
C SER A 182 11.80 -13.19 6.76
N LYS A 183 10.74 -13.46 6.01
CA LYS A 183 9.48 -12.70 6.06
C LYS A 183 8.88 -12.77 7.45
N LYS A 184 8.91 -13.96 8.08
CA LYS A 184 8.49 -14.13 9.47
C LYS A 184 9.26 -13.21 10.42
N THR A 185 10.59 -13.15 10.29
CA THR A 185 11.42 -12.30 11.15
C THR A 185 11.07 -10.82 10.95
N VAL A 186 10.91 -10.37 9.72
CA VAL A 186 10.52 -8.98 9.43
C VAL A 186 9.15 -8.67 10.03
N LEU A 187 8.15 -9.52 9.84
CA LEU A 187 6.79 -9.33 10.37
C LEU A 187 6.77 -9.23 11.90
N VAL A 188 7.51 -10.11 12.57
CA VAL A 188 7.58 -10.12 14.04
C VAL A 188 8.35 -8.90 14.56
N THR A 189 9.56 -8.67 14.04
CA THR A 189 10.45 -7.61 14.56
C THR A 189 9.86 -6.22 14.33
N THR A 190 9.25 -5.97 13.18
CA THR A 190 8.61 -4.67 12.91
C THR A 190 7.45 -4.38 13.85
N ASN A 191 6.61 -5.38 14.18
CA ASN A 191 5.52 -5.21 15.14
C ASN A 191 6.04 -5.01 16.57
N VAL A 192 7.04 -5.79 16.99
CA VAL A 192 7.64 -5.64 18.32
C VAL A 192 8.27 -4.24 18.48
N TRP A 193 9.05 -3.78 17.49
CA TRP A 193 9.64 -2.45 17.53
C TRP A 193 8.60 -1.33 17.51
N ARG A 194 7.52 -1.46 16.72
CA ARG A 194 6.40 -0.49 16.75
C ARG A 194 5.77 -0.44 18.14
N GLY A 195 5.53 -1.59 18.76
CA GLY A 195 5.03 -1.67 20.13
C GLY A 195 5.97 -0.97 21.13
N ILE A 196 7.26 -1.26 21.08
CA ILE A 196 8.27 -0.63 21.96
C ILE A 196 8.30 0.88 21.76
N LEU A 197 8.31 1.36 20.52
CA LEU A 197 8.32 2.79 20.21
C LEU A 197 7.10 3.51 20.79
N VAL A 198 5.90 2.93 20.63
CA VAL A 198 4.67 3.52 21.19
C VAL A 198 4.70 3.51 22.72
N LEU A 199 5.10 2.42 23.34
CA LEU A 199 5.22 2.32 24.80
C LEU A 199 6.31 3.21 25.38
N SER A 200 7.30 3.63 24.58
CA SER A 200 8.33 4.56 25.01
C SER A 200 7.87 6.02 25.06
N ILE A 201 6.76 6.38 24.41
CA ILE A 201 6.29 7.78 24.30
C ILE A 201 6.12 8.45 25.67
N PRO A 202 5.37 7.89 26.64
CA PRO A 202 5.19 8.53 27.93
C PRO A 202 6.49 8.78 28.66
N PHE A 203 7.42 7.81 28.62
CA PHE A 203 8.75 7.94 29.24
C PHE A 203 9.58 9.03 28.55
N LEU A 204 9.57 9.10 27.21
CA LEU A 204 10.30 10.11 26.46
C LEU A 204 9.73 11.52 26.69
N LEU A 205 8.41 11.64 26.78
CA LEU A 205 7.76 12.92 27.08
C LEU A 205 8.07 13.37 28.51
N TRP A 206 8.03 12.46 29.49
CA TRP A 206 8.42 12.74 30.87
C TRP A 206 9.89 13.15 30.98
N LEU A 207 10.80 12.46 30.28
CA LEU A 207 12.24 12.75 30.31
C LEU A 207 12.57 14.16 29.77
N THR A 208 11.76 14.66 28.84
CA THR A 208 11.98 15.94 28.17
C THR A 208 11.06 17.05 28.67
N ASP A 209 10.31 16.78 29.75
CA ASP A 209 9.48 17.78 30.39
C ASP A 209 10.34 18.94 30.92
N GLY A 210 9.91 20.18 30.64
CA GLY A 210 10.64 21.38 30.99
C GLY A 210 11.85 21.73 30.11
N TRP A 211 12.16 20.95 29.04
CA TRP A 211 13.23 21.30 28.11
C TRP A 211 12.83 22.49 27.25
N GLN A 212 13.82 23.34 26.94
CA GLN A 212 13.60 24.49 26.08
C GLN A 212 13.21 24.06 24.65
N PRO A 213 12.25 24.74 24.02
CA PRO A 213 11.85 24.44 22.65
C PRO A 213 13.02 24.53 21.67
N ILE A 214 13.09 23.59 20.73
CA ILE A 214 14.11 23.56 19.66
C ILE A 214 13.93 24.79 18.77
N GLY A 215 15.00 25.61 18.65
CA GLY A 215 14.94 26.88 17.90
C GLY A 215 13.95 27.90 18.48
N GLY A 216 13.51 27.74 19.73
CA GLY A 216 12.55 28.63 20.38
C GLY A 216 11.10 28.49 19.91
N MET A 217 10.80 27.57 18.98
CA MET A 217 9.47 27.42 18.36
C MET A 217 8.89 26.02 18.50
N LEU A 218 9.71 24.97 18.40
CA LEU A 218 9.23 23.59 18.36
C LEU A 218 9.38 22.91 19.73
N PRO A 219 8.28 22.58 20.45
CA PRO A 219 8.35 21.83 21.70
C PRO A 219 9.09 20.48 21.50
N VAL A 220 10.02 20.16 22.41
CA VAL A 220 10.82 18.93 22.31
C VAL A 220 9.92 17.70 22.33
N GLY A 221 8.89 17.68 23.18
CA GLY A 221 7.92 16.58 23.21
C GLY A 221 7.20 16.37 21.89
N PHE A 222 6.86 17.44 21.16
CA PHE A 222 6.28 17.28 19.82
C PHE A 222 7.28 16.73 18.81
N ALA A 223 8.54 17.16 18.86
CA ALA A 223 9.60 16.59 18.02
C ALA A 223 9.76 15.08 18.29
N ILE A 224 9.61 14.63 19.54
CA ILE A 224 9.60 13.20 19.90
C ILE A 224 8.42 12.48 19.24
N ILE A 225 7.20 13.03 19.32
CA ILE A 225 6.03 12.45 18.65
C ILE A 225 6.27 12.31 17.16
N LEU A 226 6.81 13.33 16.49
CA LEU A 226 7.18 13.26 15.07
C LEU A 226 8.24 12.20 14.80
N GLY A 227 9.28 12.11 15.64
CA GLY A 227 10.34 11.10 15.52
C GLY A 227 9.81 9.68 15.67
N VAL A 228 9.03 9.42 16.72
CA VAL A 228 8.40 8.10 16.94
C VAL A 228 7.48 7.75 15.76
N THR A 229 6.67 8.68 15.30
CA THR A 229 5.78 8.49 14.14
C THR A 229 6.57 8.17 12.88
N PHE A 230 7.67 8.89 12.64
CA PHE A 230 8.57 8.61 11.51
C PHE A 230 9.13 7.19 11.55
N PHE A 231 9.60 6.73 12.72
CA PHE A 231 10.14 5.37 12.88
C PHE A 231 9.05 4.31 12.79
N VAL A 232 7.86 4.51 13.39
CA VAL A 232 6.71 3.60 13.26
C VAL A 232 6.30 3.46 11.80
N SER A 233 6.20 4.59 11.07
CA SER A 233 5.91 4.58 9.64
C SER A 233 7.01 3.89 8.83
N THR A 234 8.29 4.11 9.15
CA THR A 234 9.41 3.42 8.51
C THR A 234 9.28 1.91 8.65
N LEU A 235 9.03 1.41 9.86
CA LEU A 235 8.83 -0.03 10.11
C LEU A 235 7.64 -0.58 9.32
N THR A 236 6.58 0.21 9.13
CA THR A 236 5.43 -0.16 8.29
C THR A 236 5.82 -0.38 6.83
N GLN A 237 6.81 0.37 6.30
CA GLN A 237 7.27 0.18 4.92
C GLN A 237 7.96 -1.18 4.72
N PHE A 238 8.60 -1.74 5.76
CA PHE A 238 9.15 -3.11 5.71
C PHE A 238 8.08 -4.16 5.97
N PHE A 239 7.11 -3.88 6.85
CA PHE A 239 6.02 -4.79 7.16
C PHE A 239 5.14 -5.07 5.93
N ALA A 240 4.73 -4.06 5.19
CA ALA A 240 3.79 -4.17 4.09
C ALA A 240 4.26 -5.14 2.97
N PRO A 241 5.46 -5.03 2.39
CA PRO A 241 5.93 -5.99 1.38
C PRO A 241 6.19 -7.39 1.97
N ALA A 242 6.61 -7.50 3.25
CA ALA A 242 6.77 -8.78 3.91
C ALA A 242 5.42 -9.51 4.07
N GLU A 243 4.38 -8.81 4.44
CA GLU A 243 3.01 -9.33 4.53
C GLU A 243 2.51 -9.80 3.17
N GLN A 244 2.63 -8.98 2.13
CA GLN A 244 2.21 -9.29 0.77
C GLN A 244 2.95 -10.51 0.19
N THR A 245 4.26 -10.63 0.45
CA THR A 245 5.05 -11.79 0.01
C THR A 245 4.74 -13.05 0.81
N THR A 246 4.26 -12.94 2.04
CA THR A 246 3.95 -14.08 2.90
C THR A 246 2.63 -14.75 2.52
N ILE A 247 1.62 -14.01 2.06
CA ILE A 247 0.31 -14.58 1.69
C ILE A 247 0.45 -15.76 0.72
N PRO A 248 1.15 -15.63 -0.44
CA PRO A 248 1.30 -16.75 -1.38
C PRO A 248 2.29 -17.85 -0.91
N LEU A 249 3.01 -17.66 0.21
CA LEU A 249 3.83 -18.71 0.81
C LEU A 249 3.02 -19.65 1.74
N VAL A 250 1.93 -19.11 2.29
CA VAL A 250 1.10 -19.85 3.27
C VAL A 250 -0.24 -20.31 2.70
N VAL A 251 -0.70 -19.73 1.59
CA VAL A 251 -1.99 -20.03 0.94
C VAL A 251 -1.73 -20.62 -0.44
N GLU A 252 -2.44 -21.67 -0.78
CA GLU A 252 -2.39 -22.28 -2.12
C GLU A 252 -2.96 -21.31 -3.17
N GLU A 253 -2.41 -21.34 -4.39
CA GLU A 253 -2.75 -20.42 -5.47
C GLU A 253 -4.25 -20.32 -5.74
N GLN A 254 -4.94 -21.48 -5.74
CA GLN A 254 -6.40 -21.56 -5.94
C GLN A 254 -7.23 -20.84 -4.86
N HIS A 255 -6.66 -20.55 -3.68
CA HIS A 255 -7.32 -19.90 -2.56
C HIS A 255 -6.86 -18.47 -2.32
N LEU A 256 -5.90 -17.94 -3.12
CA LEU A 256 -5.35 -16.57 -2.96
C LEU A 256 -6.41 -15.48 -3.11
N LEU A 257 -7.36 -15.66 -4.02
CA LEU A 257 -8.47 -14.71 -4.19
C LEU A 257 -9.31 -14.58 -2.91
N SER A 258 -9.64 -15.71 -2.28
CA SER A 258 -10.40 -15.73 -1.02
C SER A 258 -9.57 -15.16 0.13
N ALA A 259 -8.28 -15.45 0.20
CA ALA A 259 -7.36 -14.89 1.19
C ALA A 259 -7.27 -13.36 1.06
N ASN A 260 -7.03 -12.83 -0.13
CA ASN A 260 -6.96 -11.39 -0.39
C ASN A 260 -8.30 -10.70 -0.14
N SER A 261 -9.42 -11.36 -0.42
CA SER A 261 -10.76 -10.86 -0.10
C SER A 261 -10.95 -10.70 1.41
N LEU A 262 -10.52 -11.69 2.21
CA LEU A 262 -10.60 -11.64 3.67
C LEU A 262 -9.68 -10.53 4.23
N TYR A 263 -8.48 -10.39 3.67
CA TYR A 263 -7.55 -9.31 4.00
C TYR A 263 -8.16 -7.93 3.75
N THR A 264 -8.72 -7.72 2.57
CA THR A 264 -9.34 -6.44 2.18
C THR A 264 -10.54 -6.13 3.06
N THR A 265 -11.39 -7.12 3.33
CA THR A 265 -12.55 -6.96 4.23
C THR A 265 -12.09 -6.54 5.62
N THR A 266 -11.06 -7.20 6.15
CA THR A 266 -10.49 -6.88 7.47
C THR A 266 -9.88 -5.50 7.50
N MET A 267 -9.15 -5.11 6.45
CA MET A 267 -8.56 -3.78 6.33
C MET A 267 -9.64 -2.70 6.36
N MET A 268 -10.74 -2.88 5.61
CA MET A 268 -11.86 -1.93 5.61
C MET A 268 -12.60 -1.90 6.95
N ALA A 269 -12.84 -3.06 7.55
CA ALA A 269 -13.42 -3.15 8.89
C ALA A 269 -12.55 -2.44 9.93
N SER A 270 -11.22 -2.60 9.86
CA SER A 270 -10.27 -1.96 10.77
C SER A 270 -10.25 -0.43 10.60
N VAL A 271 -10.42 0.08 9.38
CA VAL A 271 -10.57 1.53 9.14
C VAL A 271 -11.82 2.06 9.84
N ILE A 272 -12.96 1.40 9.64
CA ILE A 272 -14.25 1.81 10.23
C ILE A 272 -14.17 1.72 11.76
N VAL A 273 -13.76 0.57 12.27
CA VAL A 273 -13.66 0.32 13.73
C VAL A 273 -12.62 1.26 14.36
N GLY A 274 -11.43 1.36 13.77
CA GLY A 274 -10.33 2.14 14.34
C GLY A 274 -10.63 3.62 14.43
N PHE A 275 -11.28 4.21 13.44
CA PHE A 275 -11.61 5.64 13.47
C PHE A 275 -12.94 5.94 14.17
N ALA A 276 -13.94 5.06 14.07
CA ALA A 276 -15.24 5.29 14.72
C ALA A 276 -15.21 5.08 16.23
N ILE A 277 -14.48 4.05 16.68
CA ILE A 277 -14.43 3.69 18.11
C ILE A 277 -13.03 3.81 18.73
N GLY A 278 -12.04 4.33 17.99
CA GLY A 278 -10.67 4.48 18.47
C GLY A 278 -10.58 5.35 19.72
N GLU A 279 -11.24 6.51 19.72
CA GLU A 279 -11.26 7.41 20.89
C GLU A 279 -11.95 6.76 22.11
N PRO A 280 -13.17 6.19 22.00
CA PRO A 280 -13.76 5.41 23.08
C PRO A 280 -12.89 4.26 23.58
N LEU A 281 -12.22 3.51 22.68
CA LEU A 281 -11.32 2.43 23.08
C LEU A 281 -10.14 2.93 23.90
N LEU A 282 -9.54 4.05 23.50
CA LEU A 282 -8.46 4.69 24.25
C LEU A 282 -8.92 5.16 25.63
N ALA A 283 -10.12 5.74 25.74
CA ALA A 283 -10.70 6.17 27.00
C ALA A 283 -11.00 5.00 27.93
N ILE A 284 -11.56 3.91 27.40
CA ILE A 284 -11.83 2.69 28.18
C ILE A 284 -10.50 2.08 28.68
N ALA A 285 -9.50 1.98 27.83
CA ALA A 285 -8.19 1.44 28.20
C ALA A 285 -7.55 2.24 29.34
N ASP A 286 -7.63 3.57 29.27
CA ASP A 286 -7.11 4.46 30.29
C ASP A 286 -7.89 4.33 31.61
N THR A 287 -9.21 4.26 31.54
CA THR A 287 -10.07 4.03 32.74
C THR A 287 -9.76 2.69 33.41
N LEU A 288 -9.61 1.62 32.64
CA LEU A 288 -9.25 0.29 33.17
C LEU A 288 -7.86 0.30 33.81
N TRP A 289 -6.90 1.00 33.21
CA TRP A 289 -5.55 1.13 33.73
C TRP A 289 -5.53 1.88 35.07
N LEU A 290 -6.30 2.96 35.18
CA LEU A 290 -6.47 3.72 36.44
C LEU A 290 -7.11 2.87 37.56
N GLN A 291 -8.08 2.00 37.23
CA GLN A 291 -8.70 1.10 38.21
C GLN A 291 -7.72 0.09 38.82
N VAL A 292 -6.67 -0.28 38.08
CA VAL A 292 -5.60 -1.17 38.54
C VAL A 292 -4.50 -0.41 39.31
N GLY A 293 -4.65 0.91 39.51
CA GLY A 293 -3.69 1.76 40.19
C GLY A 293 -2.58 2.32 39.31
N GLY A 294 -2.78 2.32 37.98
CA GLY A 294 -1.86 2.89 37.02
C GLY A 294 -1.92 4.43 36.95
N ASN A 295 -0.99 5.03 36.24
CA ASN A 295 -0.93 6.48 36.03
C ASN A 295 -1.82 6.90 34.86
N ASP A 296 -2.35 8.13 34.93
CA ASP A 296 -3.19 8.73 33.88
C ASP A 296 -2.46 8.78 32.52
N GLY A 297 -3.17 8.39 31.47
CA GLY A 297 -2.69 8.41 30.08
C GLY A 297 -1.97 7.15 29.62
N LEU A 298 -1.30 6.39 30.50
CA LEU A 298 -0.54 5.18 30.11
C LEU A 298 -1.43 4.05 29.54
N GLY A 299 -2.70 4.01 29.92
CA GLY A 299 -3.64 3.02 29.41
C GLY A 299 -3.83 3.10 27.89
N LYS A 300 -3.72 4.29 27.32
CA LYS A 300 -3.87 4.54 25.88
C LYS A 300 -2.69 3.97 25.09
N GLU A 301 -1.46 4.24 25.53
CA GLU A 301 -0.25 3.71 24.93
C GLU A 301 -0.14 2.20 25.11
N LEU A 302 -0.59 1.66 26.25
CA LEU A 302 -0.66 0.22 26.49
C LEU A 302 -1.63 -0.48 25.53
N LEU A 303 -2.76 0.12 25.23
CA LEU A 303 -3.70 -0.43 24.24
C LEU A 303 -3.03 -0.54 22.86
N VAL A 304 -2.43 0.54 22.37
CA VAL A 304 -1.85 0.60 21.02
C VAL A 304 -0.56 -0.22 20.95
N GLY A 305 0.38 0.02 21.87
CA GLY A 305 1.65 -0.70 21.92
C GLY A 305 1.46 -2.19 22.21
N GLY A 306 0.51 -2.52 23.10
CA GLY A 306 0.11 -3.89 23.40
C GLY A 306 -0.51 -4.60 22.20
N SER A 307 -1.32 -3.90 21.40
CA SER A 307 -1.89 -4.47 20.16
C SER A 307 -0.81 -4.84 19.16
N TYR A 308 0.21 -4.00 18.97
CA TYR A 308 1.38 -4.35 18.14
C TYR A 308 2.16 -5.52 18.72
N ALA A 309 2.36 -5.57 20.04
CA ALA A 309 3.04 -6.68 20.69
C ALA A 309 2.27 -8.00 20.53
N ILE A 310 0.94 -7.98 20.69
CA ILE A 310 0.07 -9.13 20.44
C ILE A 310 0.16 -9.57 18.99
N ALA A 311 0.12 -8.62 18.02
CA ALA A 311 0.32 -8.93 16.61
C ALA A 311 1.65 -9.64 16.38
N GLY A 312 2.74 -9.12 16.94
CA GLY A 312 4.07 -9.74 16.86
C GLY A 312 4.10 -11.14 17.48
N PHE A 313 3.46 -11.33 18.62
CA PHE A 313 3.37 -12.64 19.29
C PHE A 313 2.57 -13.67 18.47
N ILE A 314 1.44 -13.27 17.90
CA ILE A 314 0.65 -14.15 17.02
C ILE A 314 1.48 -14.54 15.80
N LEU A 315 2.24 -13.60 15.20
CA LEU A 315 3.10 -13.86 14.06
C LEU A 315 4.30 -14.79 14.37
N LEU A 316 4.67 -14.97 15.63
CA LEU A 316 5.64 -16.01 16.02
C LEU A 316 5.12 -17.43 15.74
N LEU A 317 3.81 -17.64 15.76
CA LEU A 317 3.18 -18.93 15.45
C LEU A 317 3.21 -19.25 13.96
N LEU A 318 3.51 -18.28 13.11
CA LEU A 318 3.59 -18.44 11.66
C LEU A 318 4.73 -19.39 11.29
N ALA A 319 4.44 -20.42 10.48
CA ALA A 319 5.44 -21.27 9.86
C ALA A 319 5.46 -20.98 8.34
N THR A 320 6.49 -20.29 7.90
CA THR A 320 6.72 -20.02 6.48
C THR A 320 7.59 -21.14 5.88
N LYS A 321 7.20 -21.62 4.70
CA LYS A 321 8.02 -22.58 3.92
C LYS A 321 9.06 -21.82 3.10
N GLU A 322 9.84 -20.96 3.77
CA GLU A 322 10.92 -20.26 3.11
C GLU A 322 12.11 -21.20 2.89
N THR A 323 12.58 -21.30 1.66
CA THR A 323 13.89 -21.90 1.41
C THR A 323 14.95 -20.95 2.00
N PRO A 324 15.89 -21.47 2.82
CA PRO A 324 16.96 -20.64 3.34
C PRO A 324 17.70 -20.01 2.14
N HIS A 325 17.61 -18.70 1.99
CA HIS A 325 18.49 -18.00 1.08
C HIS A 325 19.90 -18.07 1.69
N HIS A 326 20.84 -18.68 0.97
CA HIS A 326 22.24 -18.54 1.32
C HIS A 326 22.53 -17.02 1.31
N PRO A 327 23.12 -16.48 2.36
CA PRO A 327 23.54 -15.09 2.34
C PRO A 327 24.67 -15.00 1.31
N ASP A 328 24.33 -14.65 0.08
CA ASP A 328 25.31 -14.12 -0.85
C ASP A 328 25.89 -12.88 -0.18
N THR A 329 27.19 -12.92 0.02
CA THR A 329 27.99 -11.94 0.76
C THR A 329 28.07 -10.57 0.07
N GLU A 330 27.30 -10.34 -0.98
CA GLU A 330 27.24 -9.07 -1.67
C GLU A 330 26.25 -8.12 -1.00
N PHE A 331 26.72 -6.91 -0.69
CA PHE A 331 25.86 -5.82 -0.22
C PHE A 331 24.72 -5.59 -1.21
N PRO A 332 23.49 -5.33 -0.73
CA PRO A 332 22.36 -5.11 -1.61
C PRO A 332 22.63 -3.93 -2.54
N HIS A 333 22.73 -4.20 -3.83
CA HIS A 333 22.79 -3.14 -4.85
C HIS A 333 21.37 -2.58 -5.07
N VAL A 334 20.87 -1.81 -4.12
CA VAL A 334 19.48 -1.29 -4.08
C VAL A 334 19.07 -0.68 -5.42
N PHE A 335 19.94 0.10 -6.06
CA PHE A 335 19.64 0.69 -7.37
C PHE A 335 19.55 -0.34 -8.49
N SER A 336 20.40 -1.39 -8.45
CA SER A 336 20.31 -2.50 -9.40
C SER A 336 19.02 -3.26 -9.21
N ASP A 337 18.66 -3.58 -7.98
CA ASP A 337 17.43 -4.32 -7.64
C ASP A 337 16.15 -3.53 -7.98
N LEU A 338 16.15 -2.21 -7.78
CA LEU A 338 15.07 -1.35 -8.25
C LEU A 338 14.98 -1.33 -9.78
N ARG A 339 16.13 -1.25 -10.46
CA ARG A 339 16.20 -1.32 -11.92
C ARG A 339 15.67 -2.67 -12.44
N ASP A 340 16.01 -3.77 -11.76
CA ASP A 340 15.51 -5.11 -12.11
C ASP A 340 14.00 -5.20 -11.92
N GLY A 341 13.44 -4.65 -10.81
CA GLY A 341 12.01 -4.55 -10.60
C GLY A 341 11.31 -3.77 -11.72
N PHE A 342 11.84 -2.61 -12.12
CA PHE A 342 11.32 -1.85 -13.25
C PHE A 342 11.46 -2.59 -14.58
N SER A 343 12.58 -3.26 -14.82
CA SER A 343 12.81 -4.07 -16.02
C SER A 343 11.82 -5.23 -16.10
N TYR A 344 11.56 -5.91 -14.97
CA TYR A 344 10.56 -6.96 -14.86
C TYR A 344 9.15 -6.44 -15.19
N LEU A 345 8.73 -5.30 -14.63
CA LEU A 345 7.43 -4.69 -14.95
C LEU A 345 7.31 -4.30 -16.43
N LYS A 346 8.42 -3.84 -17.03
CA LYS A 346 8.45 -3.53 -18.48
C LYS A 346 8.27 -4.78 -19.34
N ALA A 347 8.86 -5.90 -18.92
CA ALA A 347 8.79 -7.17 -19.63
C ALA A 347 7.45 -7.90 -19.39
N ASN A 348 6.86 -7.80 -18.19
CA ASN A 348 5.62 -8.49 -17.84
C ASN A 348 4.43 -7.53 -17.91
N SER A 349 3.68 -7.59 -19.02
CA SER A 349 2.52 -6.72 -19.26
C SER A 349 1.39 -6.97 -18.28
N ARG A 350 1.16 -8.22 -17.82
CA ARG A 350 0.09 -8.55 -16.88
C ARG A 350 0.30 -7.88 -15.53
N VAL A 351 1.50 -8.01 -14.95
CA VAL A 351 1.85 -7.37 -13.66
C VAL A 351 1.82 -5.85 -13.78
N ARG A 352 2.35 -5.30 -14.87
CA ARG A 352 2.30 -3.86 -15.14
C ARG A 352 0.86 -3.33 -15.23
N ASN A 353 -0.01 -4.01 -15.97
CA ASN A 353 -1.42 -3.62 -16.13
C ASN A 353 -2.17 -3.71 -14.80
N ALA A 354 -1.92 -4.75 -14.00
CA ALA A 354 -2.49 -4.90 -12.67
C ALA A 354 -2.04 -3.76 -11.74
N LEU A 355 -0.75 -3.40 -11.76
CA LEU A 355 -0.23 -2.29 -10.98
C LEU A 355 -0.82 -0.93 -11.42
N LEU A 356 -0.98 -0.70 -12.72
CA LEU A 356 -1.63 0.50 -13.25
C LEU A 356 -3.08 0.62 -12.77
N GLN A 357 -3.85 -0.48 -12.79
CA GLN A 357 -5.23 -0.48 -12.31
C GLN A 357 -5.31 -0.21 -10.80
N LEU A 358 -4.40 -0.78 -10.00
CA LEU A 358 -4.32 -0.46 -8.57
C LEU A 358 -3.96 1.00 -8.34
N THR A 359 -3.04 1.56 -9.13
CA THR A 359 -2.67 2.98 -9.06
C THR A 359 -3.88 3.87 -9.32
N ILE A 360 -4.64 3.61 -10.38
CA ILE A 360 -5.87 4.35 -10.71
C ILE A 360 -6.89 4.21 -9.58
N LEU A 361 -7.13 3.00 -9.08
CA LEU A 361 -8.05 2.72 -7.99
C LEU A 361 -7.74 3.54 -6.74
N PHE A 362 -6.49 3.48 -6.26
CA PHE A 362 -6.08 4.21 -5.06
C PHE A 362 -6.08 5.72 -5.28
N SER A 363 -5.76 6.19 -6.49
CA SER A 363 -5.88 7.61 -6.85
C SER A 363 -7.32 8.12 -6.78
N VAL A 364 -8.29 7.32 -7.22
CA VAL A 364 -9.72 7.66 -7.11
C VAL A 364 -10.16 7.73 -5.66
N PHE A 365 -9.77 6.76 -4.83
CA PHE A 365 -10.13 6.78 -3.41
C PHE A 365 -9.47 7.94 -2.66
N ALA A 366 -8.22 8.29 -3.00
CA ALA A 366 -7.55 9.47 -2.45
C ALA A 366 -8.28 10.77 -2.83
N ALA A 367 -8.62 10.93 -4.11
CA ALA A 367 -9.38 12.07 -4.58
C ALA A 367 -10.76 12.15 -3.92
N LEU A 368 -11.47 11.01 -3.83
CA LEU A 368 -12.78 10.92 -3.18
C LEU A 368 -12.73 11.37 -1.71
N THR A 369 -11.64 11.12 -1.00
CA THR A 369 -11.48 11.56 0.40
C THR A 369 -11.58 13.09 0.52
N VAL A 370 -10.94 13.85 -0.39
CA VAL A 370 -11.03 15.32 -0.42
C VAL A 370 -12.41 15.76 -0.91
N LEU A 371 -12.89 15.17 -1.99
CA LEU A 371 -14.18 15.55 -2.58
C LEU A 371 -15.37 15.25 -1.64
N ALA A 372 -15.25 14.24 -0.77
CA ALA A 372 -16.26 13.92 0.23
C ALA A 372 -16.46 15.06 1.24
N VAL A 373 -15.40 15.79 1.59
CA VAL A 373 -15.51 16.99 2.46
C VAL A 373 -16.37 18.04 1.77
N ARG A 374 -16.07 18.33 0.51
CA ARG A 374 -16.84 19.29 -0.29
C ARG A 374 -18.27 18.84 -0.53
N MET A 375 -18.49 17.56 -0.79
CA MET A 375 -19.85 17.00 -0.89
C MET A 375 -20.63 17.18 0.41
N ALA A 376 -20.00 16.92 1.56
CA ALA A 376 -20.66 17.09 2.86
C ALA A 376 -21.10 18.54 3.11
N GLU A 377 -20.37 19.55 2.59
CA GLU A 377 -20.75 20.96 2.67
C GLU A 377 -21.97 21.30 1.80
N ILE A 378 -22.12 20.65 0.65
CA ILE A 378 -23.19 20.94 -0.33
C ILE A 378 -24.47 20.18 0.01
N ILE A 379 -24.36 19.01 0.67
CA ILE A 379 -25.52 18.18 1.02
C ILE A 379 -26.31 18.85 2.17
N PRO A 380 -27.64 19.07 2.00
CA PRO A 380 -28.47 19.63 3.06
C PRO A 380 -28.40 18.79 4.36
N ASN A 381 -28.32 19.45 5.49
CA ASN A 381 -28.25 18.86 6.84
C ASN A 381 -26.99 18.04 7.15
N LEU A 382 -25.95 18.12 6.33
CA LEU A 382 -24.66 17.52 6.60
C LEU A 382 -23.60 18.61 6.86
N LYS A 383 -22.67 18.37 7.78
CA LYS A 383 -21.55 19.27 8.06
C LYS A 383 -20.28 18.74 7.38
N ALA A 384 -19.39 19.65 6.96
CA ALA A 384 -18.09 19.27 6.41
C ALA A 384 -17.32 18.25 7.30
N SER A 385 -17.39 18.42 8.64
CA SER A 385 -16.78 17.50 9.61
C SER A 385 -17.35 16.07 9.58
N GLN A 386 -18.51 15.87 8.96
CA GLN A 386 -19.18 14.57 8.86
C GLN A 386 -18.86 13.83 7.55
N PHE A 387 -17.88 14.29 6.76
CA PHE A 387 -17.46 13.64 5.52
C PHE A 387 -17.07 12.17 5.71
N GLY A 388 -16.57 11.81 6.89
CA GLY A 388 -16.24 10.45 7.27
C GLY A 388 -17.42 9.47 7.14
N PHE A 389 -18.67 9.98 7.34
CA PHE A 389 -19.88 9.20 7.13
C PHE A 389 -20.03 8.77 5.65
N LEU A 390 -19.71 9.64 4.70
CA LEU A 390 -19.74 9.30 3.27
C LEU A 390 -18.69 8.23 2.96
N LEU A 391 -17.47 8.38 3.47
CA LEU A 391 -16.38 7.42 3.24
C LEU A 391 -16.65 6.06 3.89
N ALA A 392 -17.34 6.03 5.04
CA ALA A 392 -17.72 4.79 5.69
C ALA A 392 -18.59 3.90 4.78
N PHE A 393 -19.52 4.49 4.02
CA PHE A 393 -20.33 3.75 3.04
C PHE A 393 -19.48 3.16 1.91
N GLY A 394 -18.43 3.85 1.47
CA GLY A 394 -17.46 3.32 0.53
C GLY A 394 -16.70 2.10 1.10
N GLY A 395 -16.27 2.19 2.36
CA GLY A 395 -15.64 1.08 3.07
C GLY A 395 -16.56 -0.13 3.26
N ILE A 396 -17.83 0.11 3.63
CA ILE A 396 -18.86 -0.94 3.71
C ILE A 396 -19.07 -1.60 2.35
N GLY A 397 -19.20 -0.79 1.29
CA GLY A 397 -19.32 -1.29 -0.08
C GLY A 397 -18.13 -2.16 -0.46
N MET A 398 -16.91 -1.74 -0.18
CA MET A 398 -15.70 -2.51 -0.46
C MET A 398 -15.67 -3.83 0.32
N ALA A 399 -16.06 -3.85 1.59
CA ALA A 399 -16.16 -5.06 2.39
C ALA A 399 -17.21 -6.04 1.83
N VAL A 400 -18.36 -5.54 1.41
CA VAL A 400 -19.43 -6.33 0.75
C VAL A 400 -18.91 -6.90 -0.58
N GLY A 401 -18.29 -6.07 -1.42
CA GLY A 401 -17.68 -6.50 -2.69
C GLY A 401 -16.60 -7.56 -2.50
N ALA A 402 -15.73 -7.38 -1.51
CA ALA A 402 -14.69 -8.34 -1.15
C ALA A 402 -15.30 -9.68 -0.69
N THR A 403 -16.37 -9.63 0.11
CA THR A 403 -17.06 -10.84 0.59
C THR A 403 -17.70 -11.61 -0.57
N ILE A 404 -18.38 -10.92 -1.48
CA ILE A 404 -18.97 -11.51 -2.67
C ILE A 404 -17.87 -12.15 -3.54
N LEU A 405 -16.78 -11.43 -3.75
CA LEU A 405 -15.67 -11.87 -4.59
C LEU A 405 -14.96 -13.10 -4.00
N GLY A 406 -14.75 -13.13 -2.68
CA GLY A 406 -14.15 -14.26 -2.00
C GLY A 406 -14.97 -15.55 -2.08
N GLN A 407 -16.30 -15.42 -2.22
CA GLN A 407 -17.22 -16.58 -2.35
C GLN A 407 -17.38 -17.02 -3.82
N PHE A 408 -17.52 -16.08 -4.74
CA PHE A 408 -17.97 -16.35 -6.11
C PHE A 408 -16.94 -15.96 -7.18
N GLY A 409 -15.91 -15.17 -6.82
CA GLY A 409 -14.98 -14.58 -7.78
C GLY A 409 -14.12 -15.58 -8.54
N GLN A 410 -13.90 -16.77 -7.99
CA GLN A 410 -13.12 -17.84 -8.63
C GLN A 410 -13.70 -18.35 -9.97
N ARG A 411 -14.96 -18.03 -10.27
CA ARG A 411 -15.66 -18.43 -11.50
C ARG A 411 -15.34 -17.55 -12.71
N PHE A 412 -14.71 -16.39 -12.48
CA PHE A 412 -14.46 -15.38 -13.48
C PHE A 412 -12.97 -15.12 -13.64
N SER A 413 -12.56 -14.68 -14.82
CA SER A 413 -11.17 -14.25 -15.03
C SER A 413 -10.88 -12.92 -14.32
N TYR A 414 -9.65 -12.73 -13.88
CA TYR A 414 -9.24 -11.48 -13.21
C TYR A 414 -9.45 -10.25 -14.09
N SER A 415 -9.26 -10.39 -15.41
CA SER A 415 -9.47 -9.33 -16.39
C SER A 415 -10.93 -8.95 -16.53
N GLU A 416 -11.85 -9.92 -16.57
CA GLU A 416 -13.29 -9.67 -16.64
C GLU A 416 -13.81 -8.98 -15.38
N LEU A 417 -13.39 -9.48 -14.20
CA LEU A 417 -13.76 -8.87 -12.92
C LEU A 417 -13.31 -7.41 -12.85
N SER A 418 -12.08 -7.16 -13.25
CA SER A 418 -11.51 -5.81 -13.23
C SER A 418 -12.18 -4.88 -14.24
N LEU A 419 -12.49 -5.35 -15.44
CA LEU A 419 -13.22 -4.56 -16.44
C LEU A 419 -14.62 -4.18 -15.92
N CYS A 420 -15.36 -5.16 -15.38
CA CYS A 420 -16.66 -4.91 -14.75
C CYS A 420 -16.55 -3.89 -13.61
N GLY A 421 -15.51 -4.03 -12.77
CA GLY A 421 -15.20 -3.08 -11.71
C GLY A 421 -14.95 -1.67 -12.23
N CYS A 422 -14.08 -1.51 -13.24
CA CYS A 422 -13.79 -0.21 -13.84
C CYS A 422 -15.03 0.45 -14.48
N LEU A 423 -15.84 -0.32 -15.21
CA LEU A 423 -17.09 0.19 -15.82
C LEU A 423 -18.09 0.63 -14.75
N GLY A 424 -18.25 -0.18 -13.69
CA GLY A 424 -19.12 0.14 -12.58
C GLY A 424 -18.65 1.38 -11.80
N MET A 425 -17.34 1.49 -11.51
CA MET A 425 -16.78 2.67 -10.88
C MET A 425 -16.99 3.93 -11.71
N ALA A 426 -16.74 3.88 -13.01
CA ALA A 426 -16.96 5.00 -13.92
C ALA A 426 -18.44 5.42 -13.91
N GLY A 427 -19.37 4.46 -13.95
CA GLY A 427 -20.81 4.73 -13.84
C GLY A 427 -21.19 5.39 -12.51
N CYS A 428 -20.63 4.92 -11.38
CA CYS A 428 -20.85 5.55 -10.07
C CYS A 428 -20.32 6.99 -10.01
N LEU A 429 -19.12 7.25 -10.55
CA LEU A 429 -18.52 8.59 -10.60
C LEU A 429 -19.35 9.54 -11.48
N ILE A 430 -19.89 9.07 -12.62
CA ILE A 430 -20.83 9.86 -13.44
C ILE A 430 -22.10 10.14 -12.63
N GLY A 431 -22.63 9.14 -11.92
CA GLY A 431 -23.79 9.33 -11.04
C GLY A 431 -23.52 10.38 -9.94
N LEU A 432 -22.34 10.35 -9.30
CA LEU A 432 -21.93 11.35 -8.30
C LEU A 432 -21.79 12.76 -8.90
N SER A 433 -21.40 12.88 -10.17
CA SER A 433 -21.37 14.15 -10.89
C SER A 433 -22.78 14.74 -11.09
N ILE A 434 -23.80 13.90 -11.27
CA ILE A 434 -25.17 14.32 -11.51
C ILE A 434 -25.93 14.59 -10.20
N PHE A 435 -25.80 13.67 -9.22
CA PHE A 435 -26.56 13.70 -7.96
C PHE A 435 -25.69 14.22 -6.82
N THR A 436 -25.41 15.54 -6.80
CA THR A 436 -24.49 16.14 -5.81
C THR A 436 -25.15 16.53 -4.48
N THR A 437 -26.49 16.57 -4.41
CA THR A 437 -27.24 17.08 -3.23
C THR A 437 -28.15 16.03 -2.57
N GLN A 438 -28.36 14.88 -3.20
CA GLN A 438 -29.29 13.85 -2.73
C GLN A 438 -28.57 12.81 -1.89
N LEU A 439 -28.53 12.98 -0.58
CA LEU A 439 -27.75 12.17 0.36
C LEU A 439 -27.91 10.65 0.14
N VAL A 440 -29.15 10.14 0.03
CA VAL A 440 -29.42 8.70 -0.11
C VAL A 440 -28.80 8.13 -1.40
N ILE A 441 -28.93 8.86 -2.53
CA ILE A 441 -28.35 8.43 -3.81
C ILE A 441 -26.83 8.48 -3.74
N ILE A 442 -26.25 9.51 -3.12
CA ILE A 442 -24.81 9.65 -2.92
C ILE A 442 -24.26 8.47 -2.10
N LEU A 443 -24.89 8.15 -0.97
CA LEU A 443 -24.49 7.02 -0.12
C LEU A 443 -24.53 5.70 -0.88
N LEU A 444 -25.60 5.47 -1.67
CA LEU A 444 -25.72 4.28 -2.51
C LEU A 444 -24.62 4.23 -3.58
N LEU A 445 -24.36 5.35 -4.28
CA LEU A 445 -23.32 5.43 -5.30
C LEU A 445 -21.92 5.23 -4.73
N ILE A 446 -21.63 5.78 -3.56
CA ILE A 446 -20.35 5.59 -2.87
C ILE A 446 -20.20 4.13 -2.40
N ALA A 447 -21.26 3.51 -1.89
CA ALA A 447 -21.25 2.09 -1.54
C ALA A 447 -21.02 1.19 -2.77
N LEU A 448 -21.71 1.46 -3.88
CA LEU A 448 -21.49 0.76 -5.15
C LEU A 448 -20.08 0.99 -5.70
N LEU A 449 -19.55 2.21 -5.59
CA LEU A 449 -18.15 2.52 -5.94
C LEU A 449 -17.17 1.65 -5.14
N GLY A 450 -17.45 1.44 -3.86
CA GLY A 450 -16.68 0.53 -3.00
C GLY A 450 -16.74 -0.93 -3.48
N ILE A 451 -17.95 -1.43 -3.81
CA ILE A 451 -18.13 -2.79 -4.35
C ILE A 451 -17.32 -2.97 -5.64
N PHE A 452 -17.47 -2.05 -6.60
CA PHE A 452 -16.74 -2.10 -7.87
C PHE A 452 -15.23 -1.90 -7.67
N GLY A 453 -14.82 -1.10 -6.68
CA GLY A 453 -13.42 -0.96 -6.28
C GLY A 453 -12.81 -2.28 -5.80
N ALA A 454 -13.56 -3.09 -5.05
CA ALA A 454 -13.13 -4.43 -4.65
C ALA A 454 -12.97 -5.36 -5.86
N LEU A 455 -13.85 -5.25 -6.88
CA LEU A 455 -13.76 -6.02 -8.12
C LEU A 455 -12.52 -5.66 -8.96
N VAL A 456 -11.94 -4.49 -8.79
CA VAL A 456 -10.65 -4.11 -9.39
C VAL A 456 -9.49 -4.52 -8.48
N GLY A 457 -9.53 -4.06 -7.23
CA GLY A 457 -8.38 -4.15 -6.32
C GLY A 457 -7.96 -5.58 -6.00
N ILE A 458 -8.91 -6.43 -5.64
CA ILE A 458 -8.62 -7.79 -5.18
C ILE A 458 -8.09 -8.69 -6.31
N PRO A 459 -8.72 -8.77 -7.50
CA PRO A 459 -8.18 -9.56 -8.60
C PRO A 459 -6.82 -9.06 -9.08
N MET A 460 -6.60 -7.74 -9.13
CA MET A 460 -5.33 -7.17 -9.57
C MET A 460 -4.21 -7.46 -8.55
N GLN A 461 -4.50 -7.36 -7.26
CA GLN A 461 -3.57 -7.75 -6.21
C GLN A 461 -3.22 -9.25 -6.31
N THR A 462 -4.23 -10.10 -6.53
CA THR A 462 -4.04 -11.54 -6.71
C THR A 462 -3.20 -11.84 -7.97
N ALA A 463 -3.49 -11.16 -9.09
CA ALA A 463 -2.71 -11.31 -10.33
C ALA A 463 -1.22 -10.95 -10.13
N ILE A 464 -0.92 -9.88 -9.39
CA ILE A 464 0.48 -9.54 -9.07
C ILE A 464 1.13 -10.66 -8.25
N GLN A 465 0.41 -11.24 -7.29
CA GLN A 465 0.94 -12.32 -6.44
C GLN A 465 1.19 -13.62 -7.20
N THR A 466 0.30 -13.98 -8.13
CA THR A 466 0.40 -15.23 -8.90
C THR A 466 1.43 -15.14 -10.04
N GLU A 467 1.46 -13.98 -10.73
CA GLU A 467 2.32 -13.79 -11.90
C GLU A 467 3.77 -13.40 -11.53
N THR A 468 4.04 -13.05 -10.26
CA THR A 468 5.37 -12.64 -9.83
C THR A 468 6.14 -13.85 -9.25
N PRO A 469 7.28 -14.23 -9.85
CA PRO A 469 8.13 -15.31 -9.33
C PRO A 469 8.60 -15.00 -7.90
N PRO A 470 8.83 -16.01 -7.06
CA PRO A 470 9.24 -15.84 -5.66
C PRO A 470 10.45 -14.93 -5.49
N GLU A 471 11.43 -15.00 -6.40
CA GLU A 471 12.68 -14.23 -6.36
C GLU A 471 12.49 -12.73 -6.62
N MET A 472 11.37 -12.35 -7.27
CA MET A 472 11.06 -10.96 -7.62
C MET A 472 9.97 -10.34 -6.74
N ARG A 473 9.31 -11.12 -5.88
CA ARG A 473 8.14 -10.66 -5.11
C ARG A 473 8.43 -9.44 -4.23
N GLY A 474 9.53 -9.44 -3.48
CA GLY A 474 9.86 -8.31 -2.63
C GLY A 474 10.17 -7.04 -3.43
N LYS A 475 10.93 -7.16 -4.54
CA LYS A 475 11.22 -6.04 -5.45
C LYS A 475 9.93 -5.46 -6.05
N VAL A 476 9.05 -6.32 -6.56
CA VAL A 476 7.77 -5.91 -7.17
C VAL A 476 6.82 -5.31 -6.12
N PHE A 477 6.67 -5.94 -4.95
CA PHE A 477 5.76 -5.43 -3.91
C PHE A 477 6.29 -4.18 -3.20
N GLY A 478 7.61 -4.04 -3.05
CA GLY A 478 8.22 -2.80 -2.60
C GLY A 478 7.95 -1.65 -3.56
N LEU A 479 8.11 -1.89 -4.87
CA LEU A 479 7.78 -0.91 -5.90
C LEU A 479 6.28 -0.61 -5.94
N GLN A 480 5.43 -1.63 -5.84
CA GLN A 480 3.97 -1.48 -5.73
C GLN A 480 3.60 -0.59 -4.53
N ASN A 481 4.16 -0.86 -3.35
CA ASN A 481 3.90 -0.07 -2.15
C ASN A 481 4.25 1.41 -2.34
N ASN A 482 5.39 1.70 -2.97
CA ASN A 482 5.79 3.06 -3.28
C ASN A 482 4.83 3.74 -4.27
N VAL A 483 4.50 3.08 -5.38
CA VAL A 483 3.56 3.59 -6.39
C VAL A 483 2.18 3.85 -5.78
N ILE A 484 1.68 2.97 -4.92
CA ILE A 484 0.40 3.15 -4.21
C ILE A 484 0.48 4.35 -3.25
N ASN A 485 1.57 4.51 -2.50
CA ASN A 485 1.73 5.67 -1.61
C ASN A 485 1.75 6.99 -2.40
N ILE A 486 2.40 7.03 -3.56
CA ILE A 486 2.35 8.19 -4.47
C ILE A 486 0.92 8.40 -4.98
N ALA A 487 0.23 7.33 -5.39
CA ALA A 487 -1.15 7.36 -5.87
C ALA A 487 -2.15 7.81 -4.80
N LEU A 488 -1.86 7.59 -3.53
CA LEU A 488 -2.66 8.09 -2.41
C LEU A 488 -2.38 9.56 -2.11
N THR A 489 -1.12 10.02 -2.23
CA THR A 489 -0.71 11.36 -1.79
C THR A 489 -0.94 12.41 -2.86
N LEU A 490 -0.48 12.16 -4.09
CA LEU A 490 -0.54 13.15 -5.18
C LEU A 490 -1.98 13.50 -5.60
N PRO A 491 -2.89 12.53 -5.85
CA PRO A 491 -4.28 12.85 -6.17
C PRO A 491 -5.04 13.52 -5.03
N LEU A 492 -4.69 13.23 -3.77
CA LEU A 492 -5.26 13.91 -2.61
C LEU A 492 -5.03 15.43 -2.70
N ALA A 493 -3.80 15.84 -3.00
CA ALA A 493 -3.45 17.27 -3.17
C ALA A 493 -4.08 17.87 -4.43
N LEU A 494 -4.02 17.14 -5.56
CA LEU A 494 -4.51 17.63 -6.85
C LEU A 494 -6.03 17.75 -6.91
N ALA A 495 -6.78 16.85 -6.25
CA ALA A 495 -8.24 16.84 -6.30
C ALA A 495 -8.84 18.12 -5.67
N GLY A 496 -8.28 18.60 -4.56
CA GLY A 496 -8.72 19.85 -3.94
C GLY A 496 -8.45 21.08 -4.83
N VAL A 497 -7.28 21.12 -5.45
CA VAL A 497 -6.94 22.18 -6.42
C VAL A 497 -7.85 22.11 -7.65
N ALA A 498 -8.02 20.92 -8.21
CA ALA A 498 -8.88 20.73 -9.38
C ALA A 498 -10.35 21.11 -9.07
N GLU A 499 -10.86 20.75 -7.89
CA GLU A 499 -12.22 21.11 -7.47
C GLU A 499 -12.39 22.65 -7.40
N THR A 500 -11.41 23.37 -6.90
CA THR A 500 -11.45 24.83 -6.82
C THR A 500 -11.55 25.49 -8.19
N PHE A 501 -10.85 24.94 -9.22
CA PHE A 501 -10.83 25.53 -10.56
C PHE A 501 -11.93 25.04 -11.50
N MET A 502 -12.29 23.76 -11.41
CA MET A 502 -13.20 23.10 -12.35
C MET A 502 -14.56 22.77 -11.75
N GLY A 503 -14.68 22.82 -10.42
CA GLY A 503 -15.86 22.41 -9.68
C GLY A 503 -15.97 20.89 -9.48
N LEU A 504 -16.76 20.51 -8.47
CA LEU A 504 -16.93 19.12 -8.02
C LEU A 504 -17.37 18.16 -9.13
N GLN A 505 -18.34 18.57 -9.95
CA GLN A 505 -18.93 17.75 -11.02
C GLN A 505 -17.89 17.40 -12.09
N ALA A 506 -17.09 18.39 -12.54
CA ALA A 506 -16.09 18.17 -13.56
C ALA A 506 -14.96 17.24 -13.06
N VAL A 507 -14.57 17.35 -11.78
CA VAL A 507 -13.55 16.44 -11.21
C VAL A 507 -14.06 14.99 -11.20
N PHE A 508 -15.32 14.75 -10.82
CA PHE A 508 -15.90 13.40 -10.91
C PHE A 508 -15.92 12.84 -12.34
N LEU A 509 -16.23 13.68 -13.34
CA LEU A 509 -16.19 13.26 -14.74
C LEU A 509 -14.76 12.93 -15.20
N VAL A 510 -13.77 13.73 -14.82
CA VAL A 510 -12.36 13.44 -15.12
C VAL A 510 -11.93 12.10 -14.50
N LEU A 511 -12.28 11.86 -13.24
CA LEU A 511 -12.02 10.59 -12.59
C LEU A 511 -12.73 9.42 -13.29
N ALA A 512 -13.99 9.61 -13.71
CA ALA A 512 -14.75 8.60 -14.47
C ALA A 512 -14.06 8.25 -15.79
N VAL A 513 -13.63 9.25 -16.56
CA VAL A 513 -12.90 9.05 -17.83
C VAL A 513 -11.57 8.34 -17.57
N THR A 514 -10.85 8.70 -16.50
CA THR A 514 -9.58 8.06 -16.14
C THR A 514 -9.76 6.58 -15.82
N VAL A 515 -10.77 6.23 -15.01
CA VAL A 515 -11.07 4.83 -14.66
C VAL A 515 -11.52 4.05 -15.89
N PHE A 516 -12.44 4.62 -16.68
CA PHE A 516 -12.97 3.98 -17.87
C PHE A 516 -11.88 3.70 -18.90
N SER A 517 -11.07 4.71 -19.23
CA SER A 517 -9.97 4.58 -20.19
C SER A 517 -8.88 3.62 -19.70
N GLY A 518 -8.53 3.70 -18.42
CA GLY A 518 -7.59 2.77 -17.79
C GLY A 518 -8.07 1.33 -17.82
N GLY A 519 -9.35 1.08 -17.51
CA GLY A 519 -9.97 -0.25 -17.56
C GLY A 519 -9.95 -0.85 -18.95
N ILE A 520 -10.37 -0.09 -19.99
CA ILE A 520 -10.36 -0.54 -21.38
C ILE A 520 -8.93 -0.80 -21.88
N LEU A 521 -8.01 0.13 -21.63
CA LEU A 521 -6.62 0.02 -22.09
C LEU A 521 -5.95 -1.24 -21.51
N THR A 522 -6.14 -1.49 -20.22
CA THR A 522 -5.54 -2.64 -19.55
C THR A 522 -6.19 -3.96 -20.00
N PHE A 523 -7.49 -3.97 -20.23
CA PHE A 523 -8.20 -5.13 -20.78
C PHE A 523 -7.71 -5.48 -22.18
N TYR A 524 -7.61 -4.49 -23.07
CA TYR A 524 -7.11 -4.69 -24.45
C TYR A 524 -5.65 -5.19 -24.47
N ASN A 525 -4.80 -4.68 -23.57
CA ASN A 525 -3.41 -5.11 -23.47
C ASN A 525 -3.22 -6.48 -22.79
N SER A 526 -4.27 -7.04 -22.20
CA SER A 526 -4.23 -8.35 -21.53
C SER A 526 -4.67 -9.50 -22.47
N HIS A 527 -5.29 -9.17 -23.56
CA HIS A 527 -5.70 -10.07 -24.65
C HIS A 527 -4.83 -9.86 -25.87
#